data_49748ac6d170192f182d7b1a55a73a3b
#
_entry.id   49748ac6d170192f182d7b1a55a73a3b
#
_cell.length_a   1.000
_cell.length_b   1.000
_cell.length_c   1.000
_cell.angle_alpha   90.00
_cell.angle_beta   90.00
_cell.angle_gamma   90.00
#
_symmetry.space_group_name_H-M   'P 1'
#
loop_
_entity.id
_entity.type
_entity.pdbx_description
1 polymer ?
#
loop_
_entity_poly.entity_id
_entity_poly.type
_entity_poly.pdbx_seq_one_letter_code
_entity_poly.pdbx_strand_id
1 'polypeptide(L)'
;MITNGKHKLEGGFSFRREIVGKPNQDDLRYLSLGRGWQWAPKADAEMLMTCLTKHGWAVTPGHWQGGHKSKSEGTLIQAEFVLLDFDQNLSWKECQKDEYLSQRALFAYTTTSHQTPGKGDRFRVAFQSDFLVTDPKSMDLLIKGLRMKVPGSDPAINSASLLYGNPKSEVHVFDLSNRLPAQELIFAAAVSEELRRTRFSRTNFHDQPYEIQQSERRVRRWLEQIPNTAYSTWITVAGCLRAIEAQGHPWTFEAFDEWSAREYAAYDPSEVDRLWESFDNANPGGFSKLKLLATWFKANPGLDEYQSEALLSNSRQDISPNKSQATTRKRTHRDETHLSFSERNL
;
A
#
# COMPACT_ATOMS: atom_id res chain seq x y z
N MET A 1 41.59 20.24 -0.55
CA MET A 1 41.71 19.35 -1.73
C MET A 1 40.64 18.28 -1.60
N ILE A 2 39.54 18.42 -2.35
CA ILE A 2 38.45 17.44 -2.38
C ILE A 2 38.83 16.48 -3.51
N THR A 3 39.24 15.28 -3.15
CA THR A 3 39.47 14.18 -4.09
C THR A 3 38.12 13.73 -4.65
N ASN A 4 37.76 14.24 -5.84
CA ASN A 4 36.68 13.71 -6.66
C ASN A 4 37.04 12.29 -7.16
N GLY A 5 36.99 11.32 -6.30
CA GLY A 5 36.91 9.93 -6.70
C GLY A 5 35.54 9.72 -7.35
N LYS A 6 35.47 9.79 -8.66
CA LYS A 6 34.33 9.27 -9.43
C LYS A 6 34.28 7.74 -9.19
N HIS A 7 33.69 7.33 -8.07
CA HIS A 7 33.22 5.96 -7.97
C HIS A 7 32.20 5.77 -9.09
N LYS A 8 32.59 5.00 -10.10
CA LYS A 8 31.68 4.54 -11.13
C LYS A 8 30.58 3.77 -10.38
N LEU A 9 29.41 4.38 -10.24
CA LEU A 9 28.27 3.71 -9.62
C LEU A 9 28.00 2.46 -10.46
N GLU A 10 28.13 1.32 -9.83
CA GLU A 10 27.95 0.02 -10.49
C GLU A 10 26.54 -0.45 -10.15
N GLY A 11 25.70 -0.66 -11.16
CA GLY A 11 24.35 -1.18 -10.98
C GLY A 11 24.29 -2.51 -10.21
N GLY A 12 23.11 -2.93 -9.82
CA GLY A 12 22.90 -4.19 -9.11
C GLY A 12 21.65 -4.16 -8.23
N PHE A 13 21.51 -5.17 -7.38
CA PHE A 13 20.41 -5.31 -6.42
C PHE A 13 20.88 -5.99 -5.14
N SER A 14 20.10 -5.87 -4.07
CA SER A 14 20.35 -6.62 -2.83
C SER A 14 19.44 -7.84 -2.72
N PHE A 15 19.95 -8.90 -2.10
CA PHE A 15 19.25 -10.18 -1.99
C PHE A 15 19.46 -10.85 -0.63
N ARG A 16 18.62 -11.85 -0.34
CA ARG A 16 18.75 -12.77 0.79
C ARG A 16 18.49 -14.20 0.32
N ARG A 17 19.47 -15.06 0.49
CA ARG A 17 19.41 -16.48 0.07
C ARG A 17 18.61 -17.35 1.04
N GLU A 18 18.55 -16.95 2.29
CA GLU A 18 17.90 -17.70 3.37
C GLU A 18 16.39 -17.79 3.20
N ILE A 19 15.84 -16.94 2.33
CA ILE A 19 14.40 -16.83 2.10
C ILE A 19 14.13 -17.22 0.66
N VAL A 20 13.44 -18.34 0.51
CA VAL A 20 13.05 -18.91 -0.77
C VAL A 20 11.53 -18.96 -0.86
N GLY A 21 10.97 -18.32 -1.89
CA GLY A 21 9.53 -18.22 -2.07
C GLY A 21 8.84 -17.32 -1.05
N LYS A 22 7.54 -17.52 -0.84
CA LYS A 22 6.75 -16.72 0.09
C LYS A 22 7.14 -17.01 1.53
N PRO A 23 7.67 -16.02 2.28
CA PRO A 23 8.07 -16.23 3.67
C PRO A 23 6.84 -16.50 4.57
N ASN A 24 7.05 -17.26 5.64
CA ASN A 24 6.08 -17.42 6.71
C ASN A 24 6.02 -16.14 7.61
N GLN A 25 5.16 -16.13 8.62
CA GLN A 25 5.02 -14.96 9.50
C GLN A 25 6.28 -14.64 10.32
N ASP A 26 7.02 -15.66 10.74
CA ASP A 26 8.25 -15.47 11.50
C ASP A 26 9.38 -14.93 10.61
N ASP A 27 9.46 -15.44 9.39
CA ASP A 27 10.35 -14.90 8.37
C ASP A 27 10.03 -13.45 8.03
N LEU A 28 8.74 -13.08 7.95
CA LEU A 28 8.31 -11.70 7.72
C LEU A 28 8.74 -10.77 8.86
N ARG A 29 8.65 -11.20 10.11
CA ARG A 29 9.17 -10.45 11.25
C ARG A 29 10.68 -10.23 11.16
N TYR A 30 11.42 -11.28 10.83
CA TYR A 30 12.87 -11.19 10.64
C TYR A 30 13.24 -10.28 9.47
N LEU A 31 12.48 -10.33 8.38
CA LEU A 31 12.66 -9.47 7.21
C LEU A 31 12.27 -8.01 7.46
N SER A 32 11.27 -7.76 8.27
CA SER A 32 10.84 -6.41 8.63
C SER A 32 11.91 -5.63 9.39
N LEU A 33 12.88 -6.31 10.00
CA LEU A 33 14.04 -5.66 10.62
C LEU A 33 14.95 -4.94 9.61
N GLY A 34 14.72 -5.11 8.31
CA GLY A 34 15.42 -4.37 7.25
C GLY A 34 16.92 -4.62 7.17
N ARG A 35 17.46 -5.61 7.89
CA ARG A 35 18.91 -5.88 8.00
C ARG A 35 19.33 -7.14 7.27
N GLY A 36 20.65 -7.27 6.99
CA GLY A 36 21.25 -8.48 6.45
C GLY A 36 21.08 -8.64 4.93
N TRP A 37 20.75 -7.58 4.22
CA TRP A 37 20.72 -7.56 2.77
C TRP A 37 22.13 -7.56 2.20
N GLN A 38 22.40 -8.52 1.28
CA GLN A 38 23.67 -8.66 0.61
C GLN A 38 23.60 -7.96 -0.74
N TRP A 39 24.55 -7.07 -0.99
CA TRP A 39 24.65 -6.38 -2.27
C TRP A 39 25.34 -7.23 -3.33
N ALA A 40 24.74 -7.31 -4.52
CA ALA A 40 25.32 -7.90 -5.72
C ALA A 40 25.74 -6.78 -6.68
N PRO A 41 27.01 -6.35 -6.65
CA PRO A 41 27.50 -5.32 -7.58
C PRO A 41 27.55 -5.86 -9.00
N LYS A 42 27.31 -5.02 -9.99
CA LYS A 42 27.33 -5.34 -11.42
C LYS A 42 26.34 -6.45 -11.83
N ALA A 43 25.38 -6.73 -10.97
CA ALA A 43 24.35 -7.70 -11.32
C ALA A 43 23.45 -7.12 -12.41
N ASP A 44 23.25 -7.89 -13.45
CA ASP A 44 22.41 -7.55 -14.59
C ASP A 44 20.99 -8.11 -14.47
N ALA A 45 20.19 -7.87 -15.48
CA ALA A 45 18.80 -8.33 -15.55
C ALA A 45 18.68 -9.86 -15.55
N GLU A 46 19.62 -10.56 -16.16
CA GLU A 46 19.64 -12.04 -16.21
C GLU A 46 19.91 -12.61 -14.82
N MET A 47 20.85 -12.03 -14.08
CA MET A 47 21.14 -12.43 -12.70
C MET A 47 19.94 -12.15 -11.80
N LEU A 48 19.28 -10.98 -11.92
CA LEU A 48 18.06 -10.69 -11.18
C LEU A 48 16.96 -11.71 -11.47
N MET A 49 16.70 -12.00 -12.73
CA MET A 49 15.74 -13.01 -13.16
C MET A 49 16.08 -14.38 -12.56
N THR A 50 17.32 -14.80 -12.65
CA THR A 50 17.78 -16.09 -12.09
C THR A 50 17.56 -16.17 -10.58
N CYS A 51 17.91 -15.12 -9.84
CA CYS A 51 17.69 -15.06 -8.39
C CYS A 51 16.21 -15.21 -8.03
N LEU A 52 15.33 -14.53 -8.75
CA LEU A 52 13.89 -14.54 -8.47
C LEU A 52 13.19 -15.81 -8.95
N THR A 53 13.51 -16.30 -10.15
CA THR A 53 12.71 -17.34 -10.81
C THR A 53 13.32 -18.74 -10.73
N LYS A 54 14.63 -18.85 -10.59
CA LYS A 54 15.33 -20.14 -10.47
C LYS A 54 15.67 -20.47 -9.01
N HIS A 55 16.15 -19.48 -8.27
CA HIS A 55 16.51 -19.68 -6.86
C HIS A 55 15.38 -19.32 -5.91
N GLY A 56 14.42 -18.49 -6.33
CA GLY A 56 13.29 -18.04 -5.50
C GLY A 56 13.71 -17.12 -4.35
N TRP A 57 14.90 -16.51 -4.41
CA TRP A 57 15.43 -15.67 -3.35
C TRP A 57 14.62 -14.39 -3.15
N ALA A 58 14.66 -13.86 -1.93
CA ALA A 58 14.15 -12.54 -1.64
C ALA A 58 15.12 -11.47 -2.19
N VAL A 59 14.55 -10.45 -2.83
CA VAL A 59 15.26 -9.34 -3.46
C VAL A 59 14.68 -8.01 -3.00
N THR A 60 15.54 -7.00 -2.87
CA THR A 60 15.15 -5.59 -2.82
C THR A 60 15.96 -4.84 -3.90
N PRO A 61 15.32 -3.92 -4.65
CA PRO A 61 15.94 -3.33 -5.84
C PRO A 61 17.16 -2.45 -5.58
N GLY A 62 17.44 -2.08 -4.32
CA GLY A 62 18.47 -1.11 -3.98
C GLY A 62 19.69 -1.68 -3.26
N HIS A 63 20.77 -0.90 -3.29
CA HIS A 63 21.92 -1.02 -2.39
C HIS A 63 21.69 -0.18 -1.14
N TRP A 64 21.74 -0.81 0.03
CA TRP A 64 21.35 -0.18 1.29
C TRP A 64 22.56 -0.03 2.21
N GLN A 65 22.70 1.14 2.83
CA GLN A 65 23.78 1.42 3.75
C GLN A 65 23.79 0.40 4.90
N GLY A 66 24.94 -0.26 5.09
CA GLY A 66 25.06 -1.31 6.10
C GLY A 66 24.11 -2.49 5.93
N GLY A 67 23.54 -2.70 4.74
CA GLY A 67 22.52 -3.73 4.48
C GLY A 67 21.19 -3.48 5.21
N HIS A 68 20.92 -2.24 5.60
CA HIS A 68 19.70 -1.85 6.30
C HIS A 68 18.71 -1.16 5.36
N LYS A 69 17.70 -1.90 4.92
CA LYS A 69 16.62 -1.42 4.06
C LYS A 69 15.69 -0.47 4.83
N SER A 70 15.56 0.77 4.36
CA SER A 70 14.70 1.79 4.99
C SER A 70 14.29 2.85 3.97
N LYS A 71 13.16 3.52 4.20
CA LYS A 71 12.75 4.71 3.45
C LYS A 71 13.43 5.99 3.93
N SER A 72 14.16 5.94 5.04
CA SER A 72 14.82 7.10 5.60
C SER A 72 15.86 7.65 4.63
N GLU A 73 15.98 8.98 4.59
CA GLU A 73 16.97 9.67 3.78
C GLU A 73 18.40 9.17 4.08
N GLY A 74 19.20 9.02 3.03
CA GLY A 74 20.60 8.57 3.12
C GLY A 74 20.78 7.06 3.34
N THR A 75 19.73 6.26 3.44
CA THR A 75 19.85 4.81 3.59
C THR A 75 19.97 4.07 2.26
N LEU A 76 19.35 4.56 1.18
CA LEU A 76 19.54 4.04 -0.18
C LEU A 76 20.79 4.65 -0.79
N ILE A 77 21.78 3.81 -1.10
CA ILE A 77 23.00 4.23 -1.77
C ILE A 77 22.73 4.37 -3.28
N GLN A 78 22.08 3.37 -3.85
CA GLN A 78 21.71 3.36 -5.27
C GLN A 78 20.68 2.27 -5.57
N ALA A 79 19.87 2.48 -6.60
CA ALA A 79 18.96 1.50 -7.18
C ALA A 79 18.85 1.74 -8.70
N GLU A 80 18.66 0.68 -9.45
CA GLU A 80 18.38 0.75 -10.89
C GLU A 80 17.23 -0.17 -11.30
N PHE A 81 16.87 -1.14 -10.49
CA PHE A 81 15.75 -2.02 -10.76
C PHE A 81 14.47 -1.56 -10.08
N VAL A 82 13.35 -1.77 -10.75
CA VAL A 82 12.00 -1.57 -10.22
C VAL A 82 11.21 -2.85 -10.44
N LEU A 83 10.46 -3.29 -9.43
CA LEU A 83 9.53 -4.39 -9.59
C LEU A 83 8.13 -3.94 -9.16
N LEU A 84 7.14 -4.16 -10.01
CA LEU A 84 5.74 -3.95 -9.71
C LEU A 84 5.06 -5.29 -9.43
N ASP A 85 4.17 -5.32 -8.43
CA ASP A 85 3.35 -6.49 -8.08
C ASP A 85 1.93 -6.31 -8.64
N PHE A 86 1.37 -7.34 -9.23
CA PHE A 86 0.03 -7.36 -9.82
C PHE A 86 -0.78 -8.46 -9.17
N ASP A 87 -1.72 -8.06 -8.33
CA ASP A 87 -2.60 -8.95 -7.60
C ASP A 87 -4.02 -8.98 -8.18
N GLN A 88 -4.38 -7.97 -8.99
CA GLN A 88 -5.69 -7.76 -9.62
C GLN A 88 -5.54 -6.82 -10.83
N ASN A 89 -6.62 -6.64 -11.59
CA ASN A 89 -6.77 -5.63 -12.65
C ASN A 89 -5.94 -5.82 -13.93
N LEU A 90 -5.03 -6.75 -13.99
CA LEU A 90 -4.31 -7.14 -15.20
C LEU A 90 -4.11 -8.66 -15.17
N SER A 91 -4.55 -9.36 -16.21
CA SER A 91 -4.32 -10.81 -16.30
C SER A 91 -2.91 -11.11 -16.79
N TRP A 92 -2.41 -12.31 -16.47
CA TRP A 92 -1.11 -12.79 -16.97
C TRP A 92 -1.02 -12.75 -18.50
N LYS A 93 -2.11 -13.10 -19.19
CA LYS A 93 -2.18 -13.08 -20.64
C LYS A 93 -2.18 -11.67 -21.23
N GLU A 94 -2.82 -10.71 -20.59
CA GLU A 94 -2.80 -9.30 -20.98
C GLU A 94 -1.42 -8.69 -20.75
N CYS A 95 -0.78 -8.99 -19.60
CA CYS A 95 0.59 -8.57 -19.31
C CYS A 95 1.55 -8.93 -20.44
N GLN A 96 1.49 -10.17 -20.94
CA GLN A 96 2.35 -10.65 -22.02
C GLN A 96 2.18 -9.91 -23.36
N LYS A 97 1.06 -9.22 -23.55
CA LYS A 97 0.67 -8.53 -24.79
C LYS A 97 0.67 -7.00 -24.64
N ASP A 98 0.91 -6.50 -23.45
CA ASP A 98 0.89 -5.06 -23.19
C ASP A 98 2.03 -4.39 -23.94
N GLU A 99 1.68 -3.35 -24.71
CA GLU A 99 2.64 -2.64 -25.58
C GLU A 99 3.69 -1.89 -24.77
N TYR A 100 3.31 -1.24 -23.67
CA TYR A 100 4.26 -0.51 -22.84
C TYR A 100 5.24 -1.48 -22.16
N LEU A 101 4.73 -2.60 -21.64
CA LEU A 101 5.56 -3.62 -21.01
C LEU A 101 6.54 -4.25 -22.03
N SER A 102 6.09 -4.52 -23.25
CA SER A 102 6.96 -5.06 -24.31
C SER A 102 8.13 -4.18 -24.66
N GLN A 103 7.98 -2.85 -24.52
CA GLN A 103 9.01 -1.86 -24.83
C GLN A 103 9.87 -1.47 -23.63
N ARG A 104 9.43 -1.72 -22.40
CA ARG A 104 10.06 -1.15 -21.20
C ARG A 104 10.38 -2.16 -20.12
N ALA A 105 9.66 -3.28 -20.05
CA ALA A 105 9.90 -4.31 -19.06
C ALA A 105 11.04 -5.26 -19.51
N LEU A 106 11.73 -5.80 -18.52
CA LEU A 106 12.74 -6.83 -18.71
C LEU A 106 12.09 -8.21 -18.84
N PHE A 107 11.36 -8.57 -17.81
CA PHE A 107 10.64 -9.83 -17.71
C PHE A 107 9.49 -9.72 -16.71
N ALA A 108 8.56 -10.66 -16.81
CA ALA A 108 7.52 -10.89 -15.80
C ALA A 108 7.60 -12.32 -15.29
N TYR A 109 7.15 -12.55 -14.05
CA TYR A 109 7.10 -13.89 -13.47
C TYR A 109 5.91 -14.06 -12.51
N THR A 110 5.32 -15.26 -12.50
CA THR A 110 4.19 -15.56 -11.62
C THR A 110 4.63 -15.78 -10.18
N THR A 111 3.84 -15.25 -9.23
CA THR A 111 4.14 -15.40 -7.79
C THR A 111 3.70 -16.77 -7.27
N THR A 112 4.09 -17.13 -6.05
CA THR A 112 3.65 -18.36 -5.39
C THR A 112 2.15 -18.43 -5.12
N SER A 113 1.45 -17.30 -5.20
CA SER A 113 0.00 -17.20 -5.00
C SER A 113 -0.79 -17.15 -6.33
N HIS A 114 -0.09 -17.24 -7.48
CA HIS A 114 -0.72 -17.22 -8.79
C HIS A 114 -1.69 -18.39 -8.95
N GLN A 115 -2.92 -18.09 -9.38
CA GLN A 115 -4.00 -19.05 -9.61
C GLN A 115 -4.30 -20.00 -8.44
N THR A 116 -3.89 -19.66 -7.22
CA THR A 116 -4.36 -20.40 -6.06
C THR A 116 -5.87 -20.15 -5.84
N PRO A 117 -6.61 -21.09 -5.26
CA PRO A 117 -8.06 -20.95 -5.10
C PRO A 117 -8.47 -19.59 -4.51
N GLY A 118 -9.32 -18.86 -5.22
CA GLY A 118 -9.82 -17.54 -4.83
C GLY A 118 -8.88 -16.35 -5.10
N LYS A 119 -7.75 -16.54 -5.80
CA LYS A 119 -6.74 -15.47 -5.98
C LYS A 119 -6.37 -15.23 -7.43
N GLY A 120 -6.99 -15.55 -8.43
CA GLY A 120 -6.72 -15.16 -9.82
C GLY A 120 -5.23 -15.04 -10.22
N ASP A 121 -4.94 -14.23 -11.20
CA ASP A 121 -3.58 -13.99 -11.70
C ASP A 121 -2.79 -13.10 -10.73
N ARG A 122 -1.59 -13.54 -10.38
CA ARG A 122 -0.65 -12.82 -9.51
C ARG A 122 0.76 -12.96 -10.05
N PHE A 123 1.35 -11.84 -10.42
CA PHE A 123 2.66 -11.83 -11.05
C PHE A 123 3.40 -10.54 -10.75
N ARG A 124 4.69 -10.53 -11.02
CA ARG A 124 5.56 -9.36 -10.93
C ARG A 124 6.20 -9.05 -12.25
N VAL A 125 6.40 -7.76 -12.49
CA VAL A 125 7.09 -7.25 -13.67
C VAL A 125 8.33 -6.50 -13.22
N ALA A 126 9.47 -6.86 -13.79
CA ALA A 126 10.76 -6.26 -13.51
C ALA A 126 11.15 -5.26 -14.60
N PHE A 127 11.72 -4.15 -14.17
CA PHE A 127 12.21 -3.06 -15.02
C PHE A 127 13.60 -2.64 -14.59
N GLN A 128 14.33 -2.00 -15.49
CA GLN A 128 15.61 -1.35 -15.19
C GLN A 128 15.58 0.10 -15.64
N SER A 129 16.00 0.98 -14.78
CA SER A 129 16.14 2.41 -15.03
C SER A 129 17.31 2.69 -15.96
N ASP A 130 17.23 3.74 -16.76
CA ASP A 130 18.30 4.24 -17.61
C ASP A 130 19.39 5.00 -16.83
N PHE A 131 19.19 5.28 -15.54
CA PHE A 131 20.19 5.82 -14.62
C PHE A 131 20.01 5.29 -13.20
N LEU A 132 21.03 5.48 -12.35
CA LEU A 132 21.02 5.09 -10.96
C LEU A 132 20.28 6.10 -10.09
N VAL A 133 19.26 5.65 -9.39
CA VAL A 133 18.53 6.43 -8.38
C VAL A 133 19.27 6.30 -7.04
N THR A 134 19.56 7.43 -6.39
CA THR A 134 20.41 7.47 -5.19
C THR A 134 19.70 7.90 -3.91
N ASP A 135 18.38 8.09 -3.97
CA ASP A 135 17.59 8.42 -2.79
C ASP A 135 16.22 7.72 -2.82
N PRO A 136 15.63 7.41 -1.64
CA PRO A 136 14.36 6.70 -1.55
C PRO A 136 13.18 7.47 -2.15
N LYS A 137 13.16 8.80 -2.01
CA LYS A 137 12.07 9.65 -2.52
C LYS A 137 12.01 9.65 -4.04
N SER A 138 13.16 9.81 -4.70
CA SER A 138 13.23 9.70 -6.17
C SER A 138 12.83 8.30 -6.64
N MET A 139 13.19 7.25 -5.88
CA MET A 139 12.79 5.89 -6.19
C MET A 139 11.27 5.70 -6.05
N ASP A 140 10.66 6.24 -5.01
CA ASP A 140 9.21 6.20 -4.83
C ASP A 140 8.47 6.99 -5.93
N LEU A 141 9.00 8.14 -6.35
CA LEU A 141 8.49 8.88 -7.51
C LEU A 141 8.63 8.09 -8.82
N LEU A 142 9.74 7.38 -9.01
CA LEU A 142 9.92 6.51 -10.18
C LEU A 142 8.86 5.40 -10.20
N ILE A 143 8.65 4.71 -9.07
CA ILE A 143 7.62 3.69 -8.93
C ILE A 143 6.23 4.27 -9.20
N LYS A 144 5.93 5.45 -8.65
CA LYS A 144 4.66 6.14 -8.88
C LYS A 144 4.47 6.53 -10.35
N GLY A 145 5.48 7.10 -11.00
CA GLY A 145 5.44 7.46 -12.42
C GLY A 145 5.24 6.23 -13.32
N LEU A 146 5.89 5.12 -12.99
CA LEU A 146 5.71 3.86 -13.70
C LEU A 146 4.29 3.32 -13.52
N ARG A 147 3.71 3.38 -12.33
CA ARG A 147 2.31 2.99 -12.05
C ARG A 147 1.29 3.84 -12.83
N MET A 148 1.60 5.09 -13.12
CA MET A 148 0.76 5.92 -14.00
C MET A 148 0.74 5.39 -15.45
N LYS A 149 1.81 4.70 -15.88
CA LYS A 149 1.91 4.09 -17.22
C LYS A 149 1.34 2.67 -17.25
N VAL A 150 1.46 1.94 -16.14
CA VAL A 150 0.99 0.56 -15.99
C VAL A 150 0.00 0.49 -14.82
N PRO A 151 -1.25 0.88 -15.03
CA PRO A 151 -2.26 0.86 -13.98
C PRO A 151 -2.58 -0.57 -13.54
N GLY A 152 -3.04 -0.71 -12.28
CA GLY A 152 -3.44 -2.01 -11.72
C GLY A 152 -2.36 -2.71 -10.89
N SER A 153 -1.14 -2.16 -10.81
CA SER A 153 -0.14 -2.67 -9.87
C SER A 153 -0.47 -2.30 -8.42
N ASP A 154 0.02 -3.13 -7.48
CA ASP A 154 -0.20 -2.92 -6.04
C ASP A 154 0.36 -1.54 -5.59
N PRO A 155 -0.48 -0.67 -5.03
CA PRO A 155 -0.06 0.63 -4.51
C PRO A 155 0.90 0.54 -3.31
N ALA A 156 0.98 -0.58 -2.62
CA ALA A 156 1.85 -0.76 -1.47
C ALA A 156 3.35 -0.88 -1.81
N ILE A 157 3.70 -1.10 -3.08
CA ILE A 157 5.10 -1.19 -3.51
C ILE A 157 5.77 0.19 -3.42
N ASN A 158 6.93 0.22 -2.78
CA ASN A 158 7.75 1.41 -2.56
C ASN A 158 9.26 1.06 -2.62
N SER A 159 10.13 2.08 -2.49
CA SER A 159 11.59 1.94 -2.54
C SER A 159 12.16 0.86 -1.62
N ALA A 160 11.57 0.70 -0.43
CA ALA A 160 11.99 -0.27 0.57
C ALA A 160 11.22 -1.60 0.50
N SER A 161 10.45 -1.86 -0.55
CA SER A 161 9.69 -3.11 -0.66
C SER A 161 10.58 -4.33 -0.75
N LEU A 162 10.12 -5.39 -0.10
CA LEU A 162 10.68 -6.72 -0.18
C LEU A 162 9.90 -7.52 -1.22
N LEU A 163 10.63 -8.10 -2.15
CA LEU A 163 10.09 -8.95 -3.19
C LEU A 163 10.72 -10.32 -3.10
N TYR A 164 9.94 -11.35 -3.03
CA TYR A 164 10.43 -12.73 -2.99
C TYR A 164 10.14 -13.43 -4.29
N GLY A 165 11.07 -14.30 -4.68
CA GLY A 165 10.98 -15.05 -5.91
C GLY A 165 10.04 -16.25 -5.81
N ASN A 166 9.90 -16.96 -6.93
CA ASN A 166 9.17 -18.20 -7.03
C ASN A 166 9.93 -19.17 -7.95
N PRO A 167 10.57 -20.23 -7.43
CA PRO A 167 11.34 -21.15 -8.26
C PRO A 167 10.47 -22.03 -9.18
N LYS A 168 9.15 -21.94 -9.02
CA LYS A 168 8.16 -22.62 -9.88
C LYS A 168 7.38 -21.65 -10.76
N SER A 169 7.89 -20.42 -10.93
CA SER A 169 7.20 -19.41 -11.72
C SER A 169 7.18 -19.73 -13.20
N GLU A 170 6.07 -19.38 -13.85
CA GLU A 170 6.10 -19.10 -15.27
C GLU A 170 6.83 -17.76 -15.47
N VAL A 171 7.67 -17.69 -16.49
CA VAL A 171 8.47 -16.51 -16.82
C VAL A 171 8.15 -16.08 -18.25
N HIS A 172 7.90 -14.80 -18.43
CA HIS A 172 7.83 -14.17 -19.74
C HIS A 172 8.94 -13.12 -19.85
N VAL A 173 9.84 -13.30 -20.78
CA VAL A 173 10.92 -12.35 -21.06
C VAL A 173 10.46 -11.42 -22.19
N PHE A 174 10.45 -10.12 -21.92
CA PHE A 174 10.21 -9.10 -22.95
C PHE A 174 11.52 -8.79 -23.69
N ASP A 175 12.39 -8.03 -23.07
CA ASP A 175 13.75 -7.78 -23.53
C ASP A 175 14.62 -7.35 -22.33
N LEU A 176 15.68 -8.12 -22.05
CA LEU A 176 16.57 -7.83 -20.92
C LEU A 176 17.44 -6.57 -21.14
N SER A 177 17.43 -5.99 -22.33
CA SER A 177 18.08 -4.72 -22.65
C SER A 177 17.19 -3.50 -22.47
N ASN A 178 15.89 -3.67 -22.27
CA ASN A 178 14.94 -2.58 -22.07
C ASN A 178 15.34 -1.65 -20.91
N ARG A 179 15.03 -0.37 -21.07
CA ARG A 179 15.28 0.64 -20.03
C ARG A 179 14.07 1.55 -19.86
N LEU A 180 13.81 1.95 -18.60
CA LEU A 180 12.83 2.96 -18.26
C LEU A 180 13.41 4.36 -18.44
N PRO A 181 12.69 5.31 -19.03
CA PRO A 181 13.04 6.72 -19.03
C PRO A 181 12.75 7.30 -17.64
N ALA A 182 13.63 7.00 -16.67
CA ALA A 182 13.33 7.22 -15.28
C ALA A 182 13.20 8.70 -14.91
N GLN A 183 13.98 9.60 -15.54
CA GLN A 183 13.81 11.04 -15.29
C GLN A 183 12.42 11.53 -15.71
N GLU A 184 11.92 11.09 -16.85
CA GLU A 184 10.58 11.45 -17.32
C GLU A 184 9.49 10.96 -16.37
N LEU A 185 9.63 9.72 -15.87
CA LEU A 185 8.67 9.13 -14.95
C LEU A 185 8.69 9.83 -13.59
N ILE A 186 9.87 10.11 -13.04
CA ILE A 186 10.03 10.88 -11.80
C ILE A 186 9.41 12.28 -11.96
N PHE A 187 9.71 12.96 -13.05
CA PHE A 187 9.17 14.29 -13.32
C PHE A 187 7.65 14.26 -13.45
N ALA A 188 7.10 13.32 -14.22
CA ALA A 188 5.65 13.17 -14.37
C ALA A 188 4.94 12.91 -13.03
N ALA A 189 5.52 12.06 -12.18
CA ALA A 189 5.00 11.80 -10.84
C ALA A 189 5.07 13.05 -9.95
N ALA A 190 6.21 13.75 -9.93
CA ALA A 190 6.39 14.97 -9.15
C ALA A 190 5.41 16.08 -9.58
N VAL A 191 5.22 16.28 -10.88
CA VAL A 191 4.23 17.23 -11.42
C VAL A 191 2.82 16.81 -11.02
N SER A 192 2.48 15.52 -11.10
CA SER A 192 1.17 15.01 -10.68
C SER A 192 0.92 15.26 -9.19
N GLU A 193 1.92 15.06 -8.34
CA GLU A 193 1.82 15.37 -6.90
C GLU A 193 1.63 16.85 -6.65
N GLU A 194 2.41 17.70 -7.31
CA GLU A 194 2.28 19.15 -7.16
C GLU A 194 0.94 19.66 -7.67
N LEU A 195 0.46 19.18 -8.83
CA LEU A 195 -0.87 19.52 -9.34
C LEU A 195 -1.97 19.04 -8.39
N ARG A 196 -1.81 17.89 -7.75
CA ARG A 196 -2.72 17.40 -6.74
C ARG A 196 -2.71 18.32 -5.51
N ARG A 197 -1.53 18.63 -4.96
CA ARG A 197 -1.37 19.57 -3.84
C ARG A 197 -1.98 20.93 -4.16
N THR A 198 -1.69 21.49 -5.35
CA THR A 198 -2.24 22.79 -5.77
C THR A 198 -3.74 22.75 -6.06
N ARG A 199 -4.29 21.62 -6.53
CA ARG A 199 -5.74 21.45 -6.72
C ARG A 199 -6.47 21.45 -5.37
N PHE A 200 -5.92 20.80 -4.35
CA PHE A 200 -6.47 20.81 -2.98
C PHE A 200 -6.23 22.14 -2.27
N SER A 201 -5.09 22.82 -2.50
CA SER A 201 -4.78 24.15 -1.94
C SER A 201 -5.59 25.29 -2.57
N ARG A 202 -6.12 25.11 -3.78
CA ARG A 202 -6.83 26.14 -4.55
C ARG A 202 -8.35 26.14 -4.38
N THR A 203 -8.92 25.29 -3.57
CA THR A 203 -10.28 25.52 -3.11
C THR A 203 -10.25 26.75 -2.20
N ASN A 204 -10.34 27.95 -2.82
CA ASN A 204 -10.45 29.19 -2.07
C ASN A 204 -11.59 29.03 -1.07
N PHE A 205 -11.24 28.97 0.21
CA PHE A 205 -12.17 28.77 1.32
C PHE A 205 -13.38 29.75 1.24
N HIS A 206 -13.16 30.95 0.69
CA HIS A 206 -14.19 31.98 0.53
C HIS A 206 -15.19 31.71 -0.59
N ASP A 207 -14.82 30.89 -1.60
CA ASP A 207 -15.68 30.61 -2.75
C ASP A 207 -16.54 29.33 -2.57
N GLN A 208 -16.39 28.65 -1.45
CA GLN A 208 -17.20 27.47 -1.14
C GLN A 208 -18.57 27.86 -0.53
N PRO A 209 -19.62 27.05 -0.80
CA PRO A 209 -20.90 27.24 -0.12
C PRO A 209 -20.74 27.28 1.41
N TYR A 210 -21.52 28.10 2.06
CA TYR A 210 -21.47 28.34 3.52
C TYR A 210 -21.53 27.02 4.33
N GLU A 211 -22.33 26.06 3.89
CA GLU A 211 -22.48 24.76 4.55
C GLU A 211 -21.19 23.92 4.48
N ILE A 212 -20.47 24.01 3.36
CA ILE A 212 -19.17 23.34 3.19
C ILE A 212 -18.13 23.97 4.11
N GLN A 213 -18.07 25.30 4.19
CA GLN A 213 -17.18 26.02 5.11
C GLN A 213 -17.49 25.70 6.59
N GLN A 214 -18.76 25.60 6.95
CA GLN A 214 -19.18 25.24 8.31
C GLN A 214 -18.81 23.80 8.66
N SER A 215 -18.92 22.87 7.71
CA SER A 215 -18.53 21.48 7.91
C SER A 215 -17.00 21.34 8.05
N GLU A 216 -16.21 22.06 7.26
CA GLU A 216 -14.75 22.10 7.39
C GLU A 216 -14.30 22.61 8.76
N ARG A 217 -14.78 23.77 9.20
CA ARG A 217 -14.46 24.34 10.52
C ARG A 217 -14.79 23.38 11.66
N ARG A 218 -15.89 22.64 11.52
CA ARG A 218 -16.33 21.65 12.51
C ARG A 218 -15.39 20.45 12.57
N VAL A 219 -15.01 19.92 11.42
CA VAL A 219 -14.11 18.78 11.31
C VAL A 219 -12.72 19.14 11.80
N ARG A 220 -12.17 20.28 11.40
CA ARG A 220 -10.85 20.74 11.88
C ARG A 220 -10.82 20.88 13.42
N ARG A 221 -11.91 21.38 14.03
CA ARG A 221 -12.06 21.44 15.50
C ARG A 221 -12.11 20.05 16.15
N TRP A 222 -12.68 19.06 15.47
CA TRP A 222 -12.66 17.67 15.98
C TRP A 222 -11.26 17.07 15.87
N LEU A 223 -10.56 17.31 14.78
CA LEU A 223 -9.18 16.85 14.59
C LEU A 223 -8.21 17.44 15.63
N GLU A 224 -8.47 18.66 16.11
CA GLU A 224 -7.68 19.26 17.22
C GLU A 224 -7.79 18.47 18.54
N GLN A 225 -8.85 17.67 18.70
CA GLN A 225 -9.10 16.87 19.90
C GLN A 225 -8.60 15.43 19.79
N ILE A 226 -8.16 15.02 18.60
CA ILE A 226 -7.73 13.65 18.32
C ILE A 226 -6.22 13.65 18.20
N PRO A 227 -5.49 12.90 19.05
CA PRO A 227 -4.05 12.73 18.90
C PRO A 227 -3.75 11.88 17.64
N ASN A 228 -2.61 12.17 16.98
CA ASN A 228 -2.18 11.44 15.80
C ASN A 228 -1.00 10.50 16.06
N THR A 229 -0.79 10.11 17.30
CA THR A 229 0.35 9.32 17.75
C THR A 229 0.21 7.81 17.47
N ALA A 230 -1.03 7.29 17.45
CA ALA A 230 -1.29 5.88 17.22
C ALA A 230 -1.73 5.58 15.78
N TYR A 231 -1.13 4.57 15.17
CA TYR A 231 -1.42 4.14 13.80
C TYR A 231 -2.90 3.75 13.58
N SER A 232 -3.53 3.09 14.54
CA SER A 232 -4.94 2.72 14.50
C SER A 232 -5.86 3.94 14.45
N THR A 233 -5.56 4.96 15.24
CA THR A 233 -6.27 6.26 15.22
C THR A 233 -6.09 6.95 13.87
N TRP A 234 -4.88 6.95 13.34
CA TRP A 234 -4.53 7.54 12.05
C TRP A 234 -5.33 6.92 10.89
N ILE A 235 -5.40 5.58 10.81
CA ILE A 235 -6.23 4.86 9.83
C ILE A 235 -7.72 5.21 10.00
N THR A 236 -8.21 5.27 11.23
CA THR A 236 -9.63 5.53 11.51
C THR A 236 -10.01 6.94 11.05
N VAL A 237 -9.17 7.94 11.33
CA VAL A 237 -9.38 9.32 10.89
C VAL A 237 -9.35 9.42 9.37
N ALA A 238 -8.38 8.79 8.70
CA ALA A 238 -8.29 8.75 7.25
C ALA A 238 -9.58 8.21 6.62
N GLY A 239 -10.07 7.06 7.10
CA GLY A 239 -11.31 6.45 6.63
C GLY A 239 -12.55 7.33 6.85
N CYS A 240 -12.62 8.04 7.99
CA CYS A 240 -13.71 8.99 8.25
C CYS A 240 -13.67 10.19 7.28
N LEU A 241 -12.51 10.78 7.08
CA LEU A 241 -12.36 11.95 6.19
C LEU A 241 -12.56 11.57 4.72
N ARG A 242 -12.12 10.40 4.31
CA ARG A 242 -12.38 9.88 2.96
C ARG A 242 -13.88 9.68 2.70
N ALA A 243 -14.63 9.20 3.71
CA ALA A 243 -16.08 9.09 3.62
C ALA A 243 -16.79 10.45 3.57
N ILE A 244 -16.23 11.49 4.19
CA ILE A 244 -16.71 12.87 4.13
C ILE A 244 -16.41 13.46 2.75
N GLU A 245 -15.23 13.19 2.17
CA GLU A 245 -14.89 13.60 0.80
C GLU A 245 -15.92 13.08 -0.22
N ALA A 246 -16.29 11.81 -0.10
CA ALA A 246 -17.29 11.17 -0.96
C ALA A 246 -18.68 11.85 -0.90
N GLN A 247 -18.95 12.64 0.14
CA GLN A 247 -20.16 13.46 0.31
C GLN A 247 -20.03 14.87 -0.32
N GLY A 248 -18.94 15.13 -1.06
CA GLY A 248 -18.73 16.40 -1.78
C GLY A 248 -17.91 17.43 -1.01
N HIS A 249 -17.12 17.01 -0.01
CA HIS A 249 -16.25 17.88 0.79
C HIS A 249 -14.79 17.79 0.36
N PRO A 250 -14.31 18.61 -0.59
CA PRO A 250 -12.99 18.46 -1.23
C PRO A 250 -11.79 18.80 -0.34
N TRP A 251 -11.99 19.47 0.80
CA TRP A 251 -10.96 19.93 1.74
C TRP A 251 -10.46 18.83 2.69
N THR A 252 -11.06 17.64 2.68
CA THR A 252 -10.84 16.60 3.68
C THR A 252 -9.44 16.00 3.63
N PHE A 253 -8.87 15.86 2.44
CA PHE A 253 -7.50 15.39 2.29
C PHE A 253 -6.48 16.37 2.91
N GLU A 254 -6.63 17.67 2.62
CA GLU A 254 -5.78 18.71 3.20
C GLU A 254 -5.88 18.73 4.74
N ALA A 255 -7.09 18.61 5.28
CA ALA A 255 -7.31 18.53 6.72
C ALA A 255 -6.66 17.27 7.34
N PHE A 256 -6.64 16.15 6.61
CA PHE A 256 -5.97 14.92 7.03
C PHE A 256 -4.45 15.06 7.03
N ASP A 257 -3.90 15.61 5.95
CA ASP A 257 -2.47 15.82 5.79
C ASP A 257 -1.90 16.77 6.86
N GLU A 258 -2.54 17.91 7.06
CA GLU A 258 -2.17 18.88 8.10
C GLU A 258 -2.29 18.29 9.51
N TRP A 259 -3.34 17.52 9.79
CA TRP A 259 -3.49 16.85 11.08
C TRP A 259 -2.40 15.77 11.28
N SER A 260 -2.10 14.99 10.25
CA SER A 260 -1.05 13.97 10.29
C SER A 260 0.33 14.57 10.56
N ALA A 261 0.60 15.78 10.07
CA ALA A 261 1.89 16.45 10.22
C ALA A 261 2.14 17.07 11.62
N ARG A 262 1.12 17.19 12.49
CA ARG A 262 1.23 17.99 13.73
C ARG A 262 2.18 17.41 14.78
N GLU A 263 2.12 16.12 15.04
CA GLU A 263 2.79 15.51 16.22
C GLU A 263 3.58 14.23 15.87
N TYR A 264 3.45 13.74 14.65
CA TYR A 264 4.05 12.46 14.29
C TYR A 264 5.50 12.66 13.85
N ALA A 265 6.45 12.26 14.72
CA ALA A 265 7.88 12.33 14.42
C ALA A 265 8.31 11.53 13.16
N ALA A 266 7.45 10.65 12.68
CA ALA A 266 7.63 9.84 11.49
C ALA A 266 6.68 10.23 10.35
N TYR A 267 6.17 11.48 10.33
CA TYR A 267 5.30 11.95 9.24
C TYR A 267 5.99 11.80 7.89
N ASP A 268 5.36 11.03 7.02
CA ASP A 268 5.77 10.82 5.63
C ASP A 268 4.59 11.15 4.69
N PRO A 269 4.65 12.24 3.92
CA PRO A 269 3.59 12.61 2.99
C PRO A 269 3.21 11.49 2.02
N SER A 270 4.16 10.64 1.65
CA SER A 270 3.90 9.51 0.75
C SER A 270 3.07 8.41 1.39
N GLU A 271 3.15 8.25 2.71
CA GLU A 271 2.29 7.32 3.46
C GLU A 271 0.88 7.87 3.64
N VAL A 272 0.75 9.18 3.86
CA VAL A 272 -0.54 9.88 3.90
C VAL A 272 -1.28 9.66 2.59
N ASP A 273 -0.62 9.90 1.46
CA ASP A 273 -1.17 9.70 0.13
C ASP A 273 -1.59 8.26 -0.12
N ARG A 274 -0.70 7.31 0.20
CA ARG A 274 -0.94 5.89 0.03
C ARG A 274 -2.14 5.41 0.85
N LEU A 275 -2.22 5.83 2.09
CA LEU A 275 -3.34 5.49 2.94
C LEU A 275 -4.64 6.08 2.38
N TRP A 276 -4.63 7.35 2.00
CA TRP A 276 -5.79 8.01 1.45
C TRP A 276 -6.33 7.31 0.20
N GLU A 277 -5.46 6.93 -0.72
CA GLU A 277 -5.81 6.21 -1.94
C GLU A 277 -6.30 4.76 -1.68
N SER A 278 -5.93 4.17 -0.54
CA SER A 278 -6.31 2.80 -0.18
C SER A 278 -7.76 2.64 0.27
N PHE A 279 -8.44 3.74 0.60
CA PHE A 279 -9.84 3.70 1.03
C PHE A 279 -10.79 3.79 -0.16
N ASP A 280 -11.60 2.77 -0.35
CA ASP A 280 -12.77 2.84 -1.22
C ASP A 280 -13.82 3.77 -0.64
N ASN A 281 -14.49 4.54 -1.50
CA ASN A 281 -15.45 5.59 -1.15
C ASN A 281 -16.73 5.11 -0.43
N ALA A 282 -16.79 3.87 0.00
CA ALA A 282 -18.02 3.19 0.36
C ALA A 282 -18.41 3.23 1.85
N ASN A 283 -17.73 4.00 2.71
CA ASN A 283 -18.03 3.94 4.15
C ASN A 283 -19.01 5.06 4.56
N PRO A 284 -20.33 4.77 4.73
CA PRO A 284 -21.29 5.79 5.17
C PRO A 284 -21.02 6.21 6.62
N GLY A 285 -21.18 7.49 6.93
CA GLY A 285 -21.17 7.98 8.31
C GLY A 285 -19.86 8.65 8.78
N GLY A 286 -19.01 9.14 7.88
CA GLY A 286 -17.75 9.79 8.22
C GLY A 286 -17.85 10.90 9.28
N PHE A 287 -18.79 11.84 9.18
CA PHE A 287 -19.02 12.90 10.15
C PHE A 287 -19.37 12.37 11.55
N SER A 288 -20.31 11.43 11.62
CA SER A 288 -20.77 10.87 12.90
C SER A 288 -19.66 10.10 13.62
N LYS A 289 -18.89 9.30 12.88
CA LYS A 289 -17.76 8.53 13.43
C LYS A 289 -16.63 9.45 13.88
N LEU A 290 -16.28 10.48 13.10
CA LEU A 290 -15.23 11.42 13.46
C LEU A 290 -15.62 12.25 14.69
N LYS A 291 -16.88 12.70 14.78
CA LYS A 291 -17.42 13.38 15.97
C LYS A 291 -17.34 12.47 17.21
N LEU A 292 -17.72 11.20 17.07
CA LEU A 292 -17.67 10.23 18.17
C LEU A 292 -16.23 10.02 18.64
N LEU A 293 -15.28 9.87 17.72
CA LEU A 293 -13.87 9.74 18.01
C LEU A 293 -13.33 10.95 18.78
N ALA A 294 -13.61 12.18 18.30
CA ALA A 294 -13.22 13.41 18.98
C ALA A 294 -13.83 13.54 20.38
N THR A 295 -15.11 13.17 20.54
CA THR A 295 -15.79 13.18 21.84
C THR A 295 -15.16 12.18 22.82
N TRP A 296 -14.77 11.00 22.32
CA TRP A 296 -14.09 9.97 23.11
C TRP A 296 -12.73 10.44 23.62
N PHE A 297 -11.86 10.97 22.76
CA PHE A 297 -10.57 11.51 23.17
C PHE A 297 -10.68 12.68 24.12
N LYS A 298 -11.66 13.56 23.92
CA LYS A 298 -11.95 14.65 24.85
C LYS A 298 -12.33 14.16 26.25
N ALA A 299 -13.04 13.02 26.32
CA ALA A 299 -13.44 12.39 27.57
C ALA A 299 -12.31 11.57 28.22
N ASN A 300 -11.28 11.17 27.45
CA ASN A 300 -10.18 10.33 27.86
C ASN A 300 -8.82 10.97 27.51
N PRO A 301 -8.50 12.13 28.10
CA PRO A 301 -7.25 12.83 27.81
C PRO A 301 -6.04 12.00 28.25
N GLY A 302 -5.02 11.96 27.39
CA GLY A 302 -3.78 11.20 27.65
C GLY A 302 -3.79 9.75 27.17
N LEU A 303 -4.87 9.31 26.51
CA LEU A 303 -4.87 8.05 25.76
C LEU A 303 -4.48 8.32 24.31
N ASP A 304 -3.48 7.56 23.83
CA ASP A 304 -2.97 7.72 22.46
C ASP A 304 -3.69 6.81 21.47
N GLU A 305 -4.33 5.75 21.95
CA GLU A 305 -4.95 4.73 21.13
C GLU A 305 -6.46 4.61 21.40
N TYR A 306 -7.23 4.67 20.33
CA TYR A 306 -8.66 4.44 20.38
C TYR A 306 -8.95 2.94 20.41
N GLN A 307 -9.58 2.46 21.49
CA GLN A 307 -10.00 1.06 21.60
C GLN A 307 -11.26 0.83 20.77
N SER A 308 -11.11 0.17 19.64
CA SER A 308 -12.16 -0.05 18.64
C SER A 308 -13.41 -0.77 19.14
N GLU A 309 -13.34 -1.48 20.25
CA GLU A 309 -14.51 -2.16 20.88
C GLU A 309 -15.60 -1.18 21.35
N ALA A 310 -15.24 0.04 21.72
CA ALA A 310 -16.20 1.06 22.17
C ALA A 310 -17.08 1.58 21.01
N LEU A 311 -16.58 1.62 19.76
CA LEU A 311 -17.38 2.02 18.58
C LEU A 311 -18.35 0.93 18.14
N LEU A 312 -17.96 -0.35 18.27
CA LEU A 312 -18.77 -1.48 17.85
C LEU A 312 -19.95 -1.72 18.82
N SER A 313 -19.80 -1.41 20.09
CA SER A 313 -20.87 -1.53 21.08
C SER A 313 -21.95 -0.44 20.93
N ASN A 314 -21.55 0.80 20.61
CA ASN A 314 -22.51 1.91 20.46
C ASN A 314 -23.24 1.89 19.11
N SER A 315 -22.64 1.37 18.04
CA SER A 315 -23.32 1.23 16.75
C SER A 315 -24.39 0.10 16.74
N ARG A 316 -24.37 -0.80 17.71
CA ARG A 316 -25.40 -1.84 17.88
C ARG A 316 -26.63 -1.37 18.67
N GLN A 317 -26.55 -0.27 19.41
CA GLN A 317 -27.68 0.27 20.18
C GLN A 317 -28.65 1.10 19.34
N ASP A 318 -28.22 1.66 18.21
CA ASP A 318 -29.08 2.48 17.35
C ASP A 318 -29.88 1.70 16.29
N ILE A 319 -29.73 0.37 16.24
CA ILE A 319 -30.55 -0.50 15.39
C ILE A 319 -31.38 -1.43 16.29
N SER A 320 -32.30 -0.87 17.05
CA SER A 320 -33.45 -1.61 17.56
C SER A 320 -34.54 -1.64 16.49
N PRO A 321 -34.84 -2.79 15.90
CA PRO A 321 -36.02 -2.87 15.04
C PRO A 321 -37.26 -2.74 15.88
N ASN A 322 -38.10 -1.80 15.51
CA ASN A 322 -39.47 -1.63 15.96
C ASN A 322 -40.15 -3.00 16.07
N LYS A 323 -40.47 -3.41 17.30
CA LYS A 323 -41.32 -4.56 17.57
C LYS A 323 -42.75 -4.24 17.15
N SER A 324 -43.08 -4.47 15.89
CA SER A 324 -44.46 -4.66 15.46
C SER A 324 -44.81 -6.14 15.62
N GLN A 325 -45.73 -6.35 16.49
CA GLN A 325 -46.61 -7.49 16.70
C GLN A 325 -46.55 -8.61 15.65
N ALA A 326 -46.02 -9.75 16.00
CA ALA A 326 -46.29 -10.99 15.28
C ALA A 326 -46.95 -12.01 16.24
N THR A 327 -48.17 -12.26 15.95
CA THR A 327 -49.13 -13.20 16.44
C THR A 327 -48.56 -14.62 16.58
N THR A 328 -48.83 -15.16 17.74
CA THR A 328 -48.73 -16.56 18.14
C THR A 328 -49.32 -17.54 17.10
N ARG A 329 -48.53 -18.43 16.57
CA ARG A 329 -49.00 -19.70 16.02
C ARG A 329 -48.24 -20.85 16.65
N LYS A 330 -48.95 -21.54 17.58
CA LYS A 330 -48.63 -22.90 18.04
C LYS A 330 -48.54 -23.82 16.84
N ARG A 331 -47.50 -24.61 16.74
CA ARG A 331 -47.53 -25.89 16.01
C ARG A 331 -46.81 -26.96 16.81
N THR A 332 -47.57 -27.99 17.01
CA THR A 332 -47.45 -29.23 17.75
C THR A 332 -46.33 -30.14 17.23
N HIS A 333 -45.76 -30.86 18.17
CA HIS A 333 -45.02 -32.12 18.10
C HIS A 333 -45.29 -33.00 16.85
N ARG A 334 -44.22 -33.60 16.37
CA ARG A 334 -44.21 -35.02 15.98
C ARG A 334 -42.80 -35.59 16.04
N ASP A 335 -42.78 -36.78 16.63
CA ASP A 335 -41.71 -37.66 17.02
C ASP A 335 -40.91 -38.29 15.86
N GLU A 336 -39.71 -38.70 16.24
CA GLU A 336 -38.99 -39.97 15.94
C GLU A 336 -38.77 -40.40 14.48
N THR A 337 -37.54 -40.67 14.12
CA THR A 337 -37.01 -42.06 14.14
C THR A 337 -35.53 -42.09 13.76
N HIS A 338 -34.78 -42.90 14.48
CA HIS A 338 -33.50 -43.50 14.22
C HIS A 338 -33.31 -44.02 12.80
N LEU A 339 -32.09 -43.90 12.27
CA LEU A 339 -31.43 -45.06 11.61
C LEU A 339 -29.92 -44.80 11.48
N SER A 340 -29.18 -45.67 12.10
CA SER A 340 -27.77 -45.99 11.97
C SER A 340 -27.54 -46.79 10.67
N PHE A 341 -26.36 -46.64 10.03
CA PHE A 341 -25.62 -47.69 9.34
C PHE A 341 -24.31 -47.05 8.81
N SER A 342 -23.20 -47.36 9.34
CA SER A 342 -22.19 -48.39 9.15
C SER A 342 -21.50 -48.39 7.78
N GLU A 343 -20.21 -48.17 7.86
CA GLU A 343 -19.07 -48.74 7.11
C GLU A 343 -19.30 -49.39 5.75
N ARG A 344 -18.49 -49.02 4.76
CA ARG A 344 -17.44 -49.86 4.13
C ARG A 344 -16.85 -49.22 2.85
N ASN A 345 -15.52 -49.20 2.86
CA ASN A 345 -14.60 -49.56 1.78
C ASN A 345 -14.92 -49.23 0.33
N LEU A 346 -14.12 -48.31 -0.27
CA LEU A 346 -13.07 -48.68 -1.26
C LEU A 346 -12.22 -47.44 -1.55
#